data_c7ef70ae18f5c2b72222883b346a86e9
#
_entry.id   c7ef70ae18f5c2b72222883b346a86e9
#
_cell.length_a   1.000
_cell.length_b   1.000
_cell.length_c   1.000
_cell.angle_alpha   90.00
_cell.angle_beta   90.00
_cell.angle_gamma   90.00
#
_symmetry.space_group_name_H-M   'P 1'
#
loop_
_entity.id
_entity.type
_entity.pdbx_description
1 polymer ?
#
loop_
_entity_poly.entity_id
_entity_poly.type
_entity_poly.pdbx_seq_one_letter_code
_entity_poly.pdbx_strand_id
1 'polypeptide(L)'
;VRSSAASDVYKRQVEAMLAEVRKPLGPVWWSVFLASALLAAWGIGWSSWRIAAEGVGVLGVNNNVVWGLDIVHFVFWIGLGHAGTLISAVLLLTRQSWRSPIARGAEQMTLCAVICAAVFPVVHVGRVWMAWMASPLPEVSGIWPDMASPLMWDVMAVSTYFLLSLLYWYIGLVPDFALLRDCCKGRLRRRYGWLALGWQGTGRQWRAYEKASLLFAVILTPLVVSVHSVVSFDFSVTQVPGWHQSIFPPYFVGGAILSGMAMVQLILLGVRRLMAGSGVRRAVTPAILDLSSRFVLALSLVMGAMYLWEHLAAILNEGSPEPFPGRNPVNAVFLIVMVAGNVALPQLFWFRSLRTNCWVIAAVALGVLAGMWMERFWIVVNSLKASLLAANIGDYFPSVTDLAMMAGSVGLFMALYMALVRVAPFFSLCDVREQQSLNKEGGA
;
A
#
# COMPACT_ATOMS: atom_id res chain seq x y z
N VAL A 1 11.25 24.49 37.80
CA VAL A 1 12.22 23.39 37.87
C VAL A 1 11.72 22.13 37.14
N ARG A 2 10.40 21.79 37.19
CA ARG A 2 9.87 20.63 36.45
C ARG A 2 9.82 20.81 34.92
N SER A 3 9.77 22.05 34.40
CA SER A 3 9.74 22.31 32.95
C SER A 3 11.12 22.12 32.29
N SER A 4 12.23 22.35 32.99
CA SER A 4 13.58 22.21 32.43
C SER A 4 13.96 20.74 32.21
N ALA A 5 13.71 19.86 33.18
CA ALA A 5 14.01 18.43 33.04
C ALA A 5 13.22 17.72 31.93
N ALA A 6 11.95 18.10 31.76
CA ALA A 6 11.13 17.61 30.63
C ALA A 6 11.65 18.11 29.27
N SER A 7 12.13 19.36 29.20
CA SER A 7 12.77 19.95 28.04
C SER A 7 14.08 19.23 27.68
N ASP A 8 14.88 18.85 28.68
CA ASP A 8 16.17 18.19 28.42
C ASP A 8 16.03 16.73 28.01
N VAL A 9 15.04 16.00 28.51
CA VAL A 9 14.73 14.63 28.05
C VAL A 9 14.23 14.66 26.62
N TYR A 10 13.39 15.64 26.27
CA TYR A 10 12.92 15.84 24.90
C TYR A 10 14.06 16.17 23.94
N LYS A 11 14.93 17.11 24.30
CA LYS A 11 16.11 17.45 23.49
C LYS A 11 16.99 16.22 23.23
N ARG A 12 17.28 15.42 24.25
CA ARG A 12 18.07 14.18 24.09
C ARG A 12 17.42 13.16 23.17
N GLN A 13 16.09 13.05 23.16
CA GLN A 13 15.39 12.12 22.29
C GLN A 13 15.36 12.62 20.85
N VAL A 14 15.09 13.90 20.66
CA VAL A 14 15.19 14.54 19.33
C VAL A 14 16.63 14.46 18.82
N GLU A 15 17.63 14.69 19.65
CA GLU A 15 19.04 14.53 19.29
C GLU A 15 19.40 13.07 18.96
N ALA A 16 18.87 12.09 19.67
CA ALA A 16 19.08 10.67 19.37
C ALA A 16 18.44 10.28 18.02
N MET A 17 17.23 10.73 17.73
CA MET A 17 16.57 10.52 16.43
C MET A 17 17.29 11.28 15.31
N LEU A 18 17.73 12.50 15.56
CA LEU A 18 18.55 13.28 14.62
C LEU A 18 19.91 12.63 14.35
N ALA A 19 20.55 12.08 15.37
CA ALA A 19 21.80 11.34 15.21
C ALA A 19 21.58 10.13 14.28
N GLU A 20 20.43 9.47 14.36
CA GLU A 20 20.09 8.35 13.49
C GLU A 20 19.80 8.79 12.04
N VAL A 21 19.07 9.88 11.85
CA VAL A 21 18.85 10.50 10.52
C VAL A 21 20.14 11.02 9.90
N ARG A 22 21.08 11.51 10.74
CA ARG A 22 22.40 12.01 10.29
C ARG A 22 23.46 10.94 10.16
N LYS A 23 23.21 9.74 10.68
CA LYS A 23 24.17 8.63 10.59
C LYS A 23 24.54 8.39 9.13
N PRO A 24 25.83 8.33 8.79
CA PRO A 24 26.24 8.05 7.44
C PRO A 24 25.67 6.68 7.01
N LEU A 25 25.15 6.63 5.79
CA LEU A 25 24.57 5.42 5.23
C LEU A 25 25.66 4.39 5.06
N GLY A 26 25.48 3.21 5.69
CA GLY A 26 26.42 2.11 5.58
C GLY A 26 26.42 1.49 4.17
N PRO A 27 27.47 0.73 3.84
CA PRO A 27 27.58 0.09 2.51
C PRO A 27 26.40 -0.84 2.21
N VAL A 28 25.87 -1.53 3.21
CA VAL A 28 24.68 -2.40 3.05
C VAL A 28 23.47 -1.62 2.59
N TRP A 29 23.22 -0.42 3.15
CA TRP A 29 22.12 0.42 2.70
C TRP A 29 22.27 0.82 1.23
N TRP A 30 23.46 1.28 0.86
CA TRP A 30 23.76 1.65 -0.54
C TRP A 30 23.65 0.47 -1.49
N SER A 31 24.14 -0.72 -1.09
CA SER A 31 24.02 -1.93 -1.91
C SER A 31 22.57 -2.30 -2.17
N VAL A 32 21.71 -2.30 -1.13
CA VAL A 32 20.29 -2.62 -1.28
C VAL A 32 19.58 -1.55 -2.10
N PHE A 33 19.84 -0.27 -1.84
CA PHE A 33 19.23 0.84 -2.59
C PHE A 33 19.61 0.80 -4.07
N LEU A 34 20.89 0.66 -4.39
CA LEU A 34 21.37 0.60 -5.77
C LEU A 34 20.87 -0.65 -6.49
N ALA A 35 20.88 -1.81 -5.84
CA ALA A 35 20.31 -3.04 -6.40
C ALA A 35 18.82 -2.87 -6.71
N SER A 36 18.06 -2.25 -5.79
CA SER A 36 16.63 -1.95 -5.98
C SER A 36 16.39 -0.94 -7.10
N ALA A 37 17.20 0.12 -7.17
CA ALA A 37 17.11 1.13 -8.21
C ALA A 37 17.49 0.58 -9.60
N LEU A 38 18.52 -0.26 -9.68
CA LEU A 38 18.91 -0.94 -10.91
C LEU A 38 17.86 -1.95 -11.36
N LEU A 39 17.25 -2.69 -10.42
CA LEU A 39 16.15 -3.60 -10.70
C LEU A 39 14.93 -2.85 -11.24
N ALA A 40 14.60 -1.69 -10.67
CA ALA A 40 13.54 -0.83 -11.16
C ALA A 40 13.84 -0.28 -12.56
N ALA A 41 15.03 0.24 -12.77
CA ALA A 41 15.45 0.79 -14.06
C ALA A 41 15.46 -0.28 -15.16
N TRP A 42 15.98 -1.47 -14.85
CA TRP A 42 15.95 -2.59 -15.79
C TRP A 42 14.52 -3.09 -16.00
N GLY A 43 13.82 -3.46 -14.94
CA GLY A 43 12.52 -4.12 -15.04
C GLY A 43 11.44 -3.21 -15.64
N ILE A 44 11.29 -1.99 -15.14
CA ILE A 44 10.29 -1.04 -15.66
C ILE A 44 10.80 -0.33 -16.91
N GLY A 45 12.03 0.19 -16.88
CA GLY A 45 12.57 0.97 -17.98
C GLY A 45 12.73 0.16 -19.27
N TRP A 46 13.36 -1.03 -19.18
CA TRP A 46 13.51 -1.93 -20.32
C TRP A 46 12.17 -2.45 -20.84
N SER A 47 11.26 -2.88 -19.94
CA SER A 47 9.93 -3.34 -20.32
C SER A 47 9.11 -2.25 -21.00
N SER A 48 9.12 -1.03 -20.45
CA SER A 48 8.42 0.12 -21.04
C SER A 48 8.98 0.47 -22.43
N TRP A 49 10.30 0.40 -22.59
CA TRP A 49 10.94 0.62 -23.89
C TRP A 49 10.52 -0.45 -24.89
N ARG A 50 10.51 -1.74 -24.52
CA ARG A 50 10.06 -2.83 -25.40
C ARG A 50 8.60 -2.65 -25.80
N ILE A 51 7.72 -2.34 -24.87
CA ILE A 51 6.29 -2.12 -25.14
C ILE A 51 6.09 -0.93 -26.09
N ALA A 52 6.83 0.15 -25.89
CA ALA A 52 6.75 1.32 -26.77
C ALA A 52 7.29 1.05 -28.19
N ALA A 53 8.32 0.21 -28.33
CA ALA A 53 8.95 -0.12 -29.61
C ALA A 53 8.23 -1.24 -30.37
N GLU A 54 7.82 -2.31 -29.68
CA GLU A 54 7.30 -3.54 -30.27
C GLU A 54 5.78 -3.70 -30.08
N GLY A 55 5.18 -2.91 -29.16
CA GLY A 55 3.76 -2.98 -28.81
C GLY A 55 3.47 -3.90 -27.65
N VAL A 56 2.19 -3.93 -27.20
CA VAL A 56 1.73 -4.72 -26.04
C VAL A 56 1.84 -6.23 -26.22
N GLY A 57 2.01 -6.73 -27.44
CA GLY A 57 2.19 -8.16 -27.74
C GLY A 57 3.40 -8.80 -27.05
N VAL A 58 4.36 -8.00 -26.55
CA VAL A 58 5.51 -8.48 -25.76
C VAL A 58 5.14 -8.91 -24.34
N LEU A 59 3.91 -8.60 -23.85
CA LEU A 59 3.41 -8.93 -22.51
C LEU A 59 2.75 -10.32 -22.41
N GLY A 60 2.91 -11.20 -23.36
CA GLY A 60 2.27 -12.51 -23.32
C GLY A 60 0.73 -12.49 -23.38
N VAL A 61 0.12 -11.32 -23.50
CA VAL A 61 -1.32 -11.15 -23.70
C VAL A 61 -1.75 -11.60 -25.12
N ASN A 62 -3.00 -11.99 -25.28
CA ASN A 62 -3.57 -12.43 -26.54
C ASN A 62 -5.00 -11.92 -26.67
N ASN A 63 -5.67 -12.24 -27.80
CA ASN A 63 -7.02 -11.74 -28.08
C ASN A 63 -8.08 -12.17 -27.05
N ASN A 64 -7.85 -13.26 -26.32
CA ASN A 64 -8.78 -13.76 -25.29
C ASN A 64 -8.40 -13.20 -23.92
N VAL A 65 -7.11 -13.23 -23.57
CA VAL A 65 -6.60 -12.72 -22.31
C VAL A 65 -5.85 -11.41 -22.58
N VAL A 66 -6.62 -10.34 -22.65
CA VAL A 66 -6.12 -8.99 -22.98
C VAL A 66 -5.47 -8.28 -21.80
N TRP A 67 -5.71 -8.74 -20.56
CA TRP A 67 -5.12 -8.24 -19.33
C TRP A 67 -4.25 -9.31 -18.68
N GLY A 68 -2.99 -9.01 -18.51
CA GLY A 68 -1.97 -9.90 -17.99
C GLY A 68 -1.46 -9.49 -16.61
N LEU A 69 -0.20 -9.83 -16.32
CA LEU A 69 0.47 -9.51 -15.05
C LEU A 69 0.58 -8.02 -14.78
N ASP A 70 0.60 -7.18 -15.79
CA ASP A 70 0.63 -5.73 -15.66
C ASP A 70 -0.59 -5.21 -14.88
N ILE A 71 -1.80 -5.63 -15.26
CA ILE A 71 -3.04 -5.26 -14.57
C ILE A 71 -3.13 -5.95 -13.18
N VAL A 72 -2.68 -7.20 -13.06
CA VAL A 72 -2.57 -7.87 -11.75
C VAL A 72 -1.73 -7.04 -10.78
N HIS A 73 -0.60 -6.51 -11.25
CA HIS A 73 0.29 -5.69 -10.41
C HIS A 73 -0.29 -4.31 -10.13
N PHE A 74 -0.98 -3.69 -11.09
CA PHE A 74 -1.74 -2.47 -10.84
C PHE A 74 -2.69 -2.65 -9.65
N VAL A 75 -3.57 -3.67 -9.71
CA VAL A 75 -4.57 -3.93 -8.67
C VAL A 75 -3.90 -4.30 -7.34
N PHE A 76 -2.81 -5.05 -7.37
CA PHE A 76 -2.07 -5.43 -6.17
C PHE A 76 -1.43 -4.21 -5.48
N TRP A 77 -0.69 -3.37 -6.23
CA TRP A 77 -0.03 -2.20 -5.66
C TRP A 77 -1.02 -1.13 -5.19
N ILE A 78 -2.11 -0.91 -5.92
CA ILE A 78 -3.13 0.05 -5.50
C ILE A 78 -3.83 -0.43 -4.23
N GLY A 79 -4.07 -1.74 -4.08
CA GLY A 79 -4.59 -2.34 -2.85
C GLY A 79 -3.68 -2.09 -1.65
N LEU A 80 -2.38 -2.33 -1.79
CA LEU A 80 -1.39 -2.02 -0.75
C LEU A 80 -1.39 -0.53 -0.40
N GLY A 81 -1.44 0.32 -1.42
CA GLY A 81 -1.44 1.77 -1.25
C GLY A 81 -2.64 2.28 -0.45
N HIS A 82 -3.83 1.78 -0.73
CA HIS A 82 -5.05 2.21 -0.06
C HIS A 82 -5.06 1.93 1.45
N ALA A 83 -4.53 0.81 1.87
CA ALA A 83 -4.55 0.41 3.27
C ALA A 83 -3.73 1.34 4.17
N GLY A 84 -2.58 1.82 3.72
CA GLY A 84 -1.68 2.60 4.59
C GLY A 84 -2.30 3.90 5.09
N THR A 85 -2.88 4.68 4.20
CA THR A 85 -3.58 5.93 4.58
C THR A 85 -4.85 5.64 5.38
N LEU A 86 -5.62 4.59 5.01
CA LEU A 86 -6.82 4.20 5.76
C LEU A 86 -6.48 3.82 7.20
N ILE A 87 -5.45 2.98 7.40
CA ILE A 87 -5.00 2.59 8.74
C ILE A 87 -4.63 3.83 9.56
N SER A 88 -3.84 4.76 9.00
CA SER A 88 -3.45 5.99 9.69
C SER A 88 -4.66 6.87 10.02
N ALA A 89 -5.59 7.06 9.08
CA ALA A 89 -6.78 7.90 9.25
C ALA A 89 -7.74 7.31 10.29
N VAL A 90 -8.06 6.02 10.21
CA VAL A 90 -8.94 5.33 11.16
C VAL A 90 -8.35 5.34 12.58
N LEU A 91 -7.04 5.08 12.73
CA LEU A 91 -6.38 5.14 14.02
C LEU A 91 -6.39 6.57 14.61
N LEU A 92 -6.33 7.60 13.78
CA LEU A 92 -6.48 8.99 14.24
C LEU A 92 -7.90 9.27 14.69
N LEU A 93 -8.90 8.91 13.91
CA LEU A 93 -10.33 9.15 14.22
C LEU A 93 -10.77 8.39 15.48
N THR A 94 -10.27 7.17 15.67
CA THR A 94 -10.57 6.35 16.85
C THR A 94 -9.65 6.64 18.04
N ARG A 95 -8.75 7.64 17.92
CA ARG A 95 -7.82 8.09 18.96
C ARG A 95 -6.98 6.94 19.56
N GLN A 96 -6.50 6.04 18.70
CA GLN A 96 -5.72 4.89 19.15
C GLN A 96 -4.29 5.28 19.53
N SER A 97 -3.85 4.90 20.72
CA SER A 97 -2.50 5.20 21.24
C SER A 97 -1.38 4.51 20.45
N TRP A 98 -1.67 3.38 19.79
CA TRP A 98 -0.71 2.63 18.98
C TRP A 98 -0.57 3.16 17.53
N ARG A 99 -1.25 4.27 17.21
CA ARG A 99 -1.15 4.95 15.91
C ARG A 99 0.27 5.45 15.63
N SER A 100 0.89 6.12 16.59
CA SER A 100 2.16 6.85 16.42
C SER A 100 3.28 6.03 15.75
N PRO A 101 3.58 4.78 16.15
CA PRO A 101 4.64 3.99 15.54
C PRO A 101 4.28 3.40 14.16
N ILE A 102 3.02 3.40 13.77
CA ILE A 102 2.54 2.75 12.54
C ILE A 102 2.19 3.76 11.46
N ALA A 103 1.52 4.85 11.82
CA ALA A 103 0.89 5.76 10.88
C ALA A 103 1.85 6.29 9.83
N ARG A 104 2.99 6.81 10.23
CA ARG A 104 3.96 7.43 9.31
C ARG A 104 4.53 6.43 8.30
N GLY A 105 4.90 5.24 8.78
CA GLY A 105 5.38 4.15 7.91
C GLY A 105 4.30 3.68 6.93
N ALA A 106 3.05 3.60 7.37
CA ALA A 106 1.91 3.24 6.54
C ALA A 106 1.59 4.32 5.50
N GLU A 107 1.61 5.61 5.86
CA GLU A 107 1.45 6.73 4.94
C GLU A 107 2.54 6.77 3.86
N GLN A 108 3.81 6.54 4.25
CA GLN A 108 4.93 6.45 3.31
C GLN A 108 4.77 5.25 2.35
N MET A 109 4.31 4.10 2.87
CA MET A 109 3.98 2.92 2.07
C MET A 109 2.92 3.26 1.02
N THR A 110 1.86 3.98 1.39
CA THR A 110 0.82 4.44 0.47
C THR A 110 1.42 5.18 -0.72
N LEU A 111 2.22 6.21 -0.47
CA LEU A 111 2.78 7.03 -1.55
C LEU A 111 3.64 6.21 -2.51
N CYS A 112 4.52 5.34 -1.97
CA CYS A 112 5.36 4.48 -2.78
C CYS A 112 4.54 3.47 -3.59
N ALA A 113 3.53 2.84 -2.97
CA ALA A 113 2.71 1.83 -3.62
C ALA A 113 1.82 2.41 -4.72
N VAL A 114 1.23 3.59 -4.50
CA VAL A 114 0.42 4.26 -5.54
C VAL A 114 1.28 4.72 -6.73
N ILE A 115 2.52 5.18 -6.49
CA ILE A 115 3.45 5.47 -7.59
C ILE A 115 3.76 4.19 -8.37
N CYS A 116 4.01 3.05 -7.70
CA CYS A 116 4.21 1.78 -8.37
C CYS A 116 2.98 1.35 -9.18
N ALA A 117 1.78 1.51 -8.61
CA ALA A 117 0.53 1.19 -9.30
C ALA A 117 0.35 2.03 -10.57
N ALA A 118 0.58 3.34 -10.49
CA ALA A 118 0.37 4.27 -11.61
C ALA A 118 1.24 3.98 -12.85
N VAL A 119 2.36 3.27 -12.69
CA VAL A 119 3.23 2.88 -13.81
C VAL A 119 2.50 1.93 -14.77
N PHE A 120 1.73 0.99 -14.25
CA PHE A 120 1.15 -0.11 -15.04
C PHE A 120 0.11 0.35 -16.06
N PRO A 121 -0.92 1.15 -15.71
CA PRO A 121 -1.87 1.65 -16.69
C PRO A 121 -1.21 2.47 -17.80
N VAL A 122 -0.21 3.31 -17.43
CA VAL A 122 0.52 4.15 -18.38
C VAL A 122 1.28 3.29 -19.40
N VAL A 123 1.86 2.18 -18.98
CA VAL A 123 2.62 1.26 -19.85
C VAL A 123 1.67 0.34 -20.61
N HIS A 124 0.55 -0.09 -20.01
CA HIS A 124 -0.45 -0.96 -20.63
C HIS A 124 -1.09 -0.36 -21.89
N VAL A 125 -1.22 0.96 -21.98
CA VAL A 125 -1.68 1.65 -23.18
C VAL A 125 -0.79 1.31 -24.41
N GLY A 126 0.42 0.81 -24.20
CA GLY A 126 1.36 0.42 -25.24
C GLY A 126 2.13 1.59 -25.82
N ARG A 127 1.42 2.64 -26.19
CA ARG A 127 2.01 3.91 -26.63
C ARG A 127 1.91 4.93 -25.51
N VAL A 128 2.96 4.99 -24.66
CA VAL A 128 2.99 5.80 -23.43
C VAL A 128 2.59 7.27 -23.65
N TRP A 129 2.93 7.84 -24.83
CA TRP A 129 2.52 9.20 -25.22
C TRP A 129 1.01 9.37 -25.44
N MET A 130 0.26 8.26 -25.55
CA MET A 130 -1.20 8.25 -25.66
C MET A 130 -1.90 8.05 -24.31
N ALA A 131 -1.16 7.91 -23.22
CA ALA A 131 -1.73 7.68 -21.88
C ALA A 131 -2.69 8.81 -21.43
N TRP A 132 -2.57 10.02 -21.99
CA TRP A 132 -3.52 11.11 -21.74
C TRP A 132 -4.95 10.79 -22.19
N MET A 133 -5.13 9.84 -23.13
CA MET A 133 -6.45 9.38 -23.56
C MET A 133 -7.25 8.68 -22.46
N ALA A 134 -6.57 8.18 -21.42
CA ALA A 134 -7.22 7.63 -20.22
C ALA A 134 -7.57 8.72 -19.18
N SER A 135 -7.43 10.00 -19.53
CA SER A 135 -7.80 11.13 -18.66
C SER A 135 -9.14 11.73 -19.12
N PRO A 136 -9.78 12.65 -18.34
CA PRO A 136 -11.00 13.33 -18.77
C PRO A 136 -10.86 14.24 -20.01
N LEU A 137 -9.65 14.46 -20.50
CA LEU A 137 -9.38 15.42 -21.58
C LEU A 137 -10.07 15.06 -22.90
N PRO A 138 -10.14 13.79 -23.36
CA PRO A 138 -10.85 13.42 -24.58
C PRO A 138 -12.35 13.74 -24.52
N GLU A 139 -13.01 13.44 -23.42
CA GLU A 139 -14.44 13.76 -23.21
C GLU A 139 -14.68 15.26 -23.24
N VAL A 140 -13.92 16.01 -22.44
CA VAL A 140 -14.06 17.49 -22.32
C VAL A 140 -13.76 18.17 -23.66
N SER A 141 -12.86 17.60 -24.46
CA SER A 141 -12.51 18.12 -25.79
C SER A 141 -13.44 17.64 -26.90
N GLY A 142 -14.43 16.78 -26.61
CA GLY A 142 -15.35 16.21 -27.59
C GLY A 142 -14.70 15.25 -28.60
N ILE A 143 -13.51 14.72 -28.28
CA ILE A 143 -12.76 13.81 -29.16
C ILE A 143 -13.28 12.39 -29.01
N TRP A 144 -13.51 11.95 -27.77
CA TRP A 144 -13.91 10.59 -27.46
C TRP A 144 -14.75 10.51 -26.19
N PRO A 145 -15.94 9.86 -26.19
CA PRO A 145 -16.78 9.69 -25.00
C PRO A 145 -16.22 8.57 -24.10
N ASP A 146 -15.38 8.90 -23.13
CA ASP A 146 -14.71 7.94 -22.25
C ASP A 146 -15.27 7.91 -20.83
N MET A 147 -16.15 8.87 -20.43
CA MET A 147 -16.72 8.96 -19.08
C MET A 147 -17.59 7.76 -18.67
N ALA A 148 -18.06 6.97 -19.61
CA ALA A 148 -18.80 5.74 -19.33
C ALA A 148 -17.88 4.56 -18.95
N SER A 149 -16.55 4.69 -19.11
CA SER A 149 -15.59 3.64 -18.80
C SER A 149 -15.13 3.68 -17.35
N PRO A 150 -15.17 2.56 -16.59
CA PRO A 150 -14.59 2.47 -15.26
C PRO A 150 -13.09 2.81 -15.22
N LEU A 151 -12.33 2.47 -16.27
CA LEU A 151 -10.90 2.78 -16.38
C LEU A 151 -10.62 4.28 -16.27
N MET A 152 -11.52 5.11 -16.81
CA MET A 152 -11.41 6.56 -16.70
C MET A 152 -11.72 7.02 -15.26
N TRP A 153 -12.70 6.40 -14.60
CA TRP A 153 -13.01 6.69 -13.19
C TRP A 153 -11.84 6.36 -12.28
N ASP A 154 -11.10 5.30 -12.59
CA ASP A 154 -9.87 4.92 -11.87
C ASP A 154 -8.81 6.02 -11.93
N VAL A 155 -8.57 6.60 -13.09
CA VAL A 155 -7.59 7.69 -13.23
C VAL A 155 -7.97 8.88 -12.34
N MET A 156 -9.25 9.27 -12.31
CA MET A 156 -9.73 10.35 -11.44
C MET A 156 -9.63 9.98 -9.95
N ALA A 157 -10.09 8.77 -9.61
CA ALA A 157 -10.15 8.31 -8.23
C ALA A 157 -8.74 8.14 -7.64
N VAL A 158 -7.85 7.46 -8.35
CA VAL A 158 -6.46 7.21 -7.92
C VAL A 158 -5.66 8.50 -7.83
N SER A 159 -5.82 9.41 -8.81
CA SER A 159 -5.13 10.71 -8.78
C SER A 159 -5.58 11.57 -7.61
N THR A 160 -6.90 11.65 -7.37
CA THR A 160 -7.47 12.38 -6.22
C THR A 160 -6.98 11.79 -4.90
N TYR A 161 -6.99 10.47 -4.80
CA TYR A 161 -6.50 9.76 -3.62
C TYR A 161 -5.02 10.02 -3.37
N PHE A 162 -4.19 9.92 -4.41
CA PHE A 162 -2.75 10.20 -4.31
C PHE A 162 -2.48 11.62 -3.81
N LEU A 163 -3.14 12.63 -4.40
CA LEU A 163 -2.96 14.02 -4.01
C LEU A 163 -3.38 14.28 -2.56
N LEU A 164 -4.54 13.77 -2.14
CA LEU A 164 -5.01 13.95 -0.77
C LEU A 164 -4.16 13.18 0.24
N SER A 165 -3.68 11.98 -0.09
CA SER A 165 -2.75 11.22 0.74
C SER A 165 -1.39 11.91 0.87
N LEU A 166 -0.88 12.48 -0.22
CA LEU A 166 0.34 13.28 -0.22
C LEU A 166 0.21 14.53 0.67
N LEU A 167 -0.91 15.25 0.57
CA LEU A 167 -1.18 16.41 1.41
C LEU A 167 -1.31 16.03 2.89
N TYR A 168 -2.03 14.96 3.19
CA TYR A 168 -2.19 14.44 4.56
C TYR A 168 -0.84 14.08 5.18
N TRP A 169 -0.04 13.31 4.47
CA TRP A 169 1.32 12.95 4.89
C TRP A 169 2.21 14.18 5.07
N TYR A 170 2.17 15.12 4.12
CA TYR A 170 2.97 16.34 4.17
C TYR A 170 2.60 17.25 5.34
N ILE A 171 1.29 17.49 5.56
CA ILE A 171 0.81 18.26 6.71
C ILE A 171 1.32 17.65 8.01
N GLY A 172 1.25 16.33 8.14
CA GLY A 172 1.78 15.61 9.28
C GLY A 172 3.28 15.82 9.51
N LEU A 173 4.06 16.09 8.47
CA LEU A 173 5.51 16.32 8.55
C LEU A 173 5.92 17.77 8.85
N VAL A 174 5.03 18.74 8.67
CA VAL A 174 5.37 20.16 8.84
C VAL A 174 5.96 20.47 10.22
N PRO A 175 5.39 20.01 11.35
CA PRO A 175 5.99 20.20 12.67
C PRO A 175 7.35 19.51 12.81
N ASP A 176 7.51 18.30 12.24
CA ASP A 176 8.76 17.54 12.29
C ASP A 176 9.86 18.24 11.49
N PHE A 177 9.55 18.80 10.31
CA PHE A 177 10.49 19.60 9.52
C PHE A 177 10.90 20.88 10.23
N ALA A 178 10.02 21.50 11.00
CA ALA A 178 10.39 22.66 11.81
C ALA A 178 11.39 22.29 12.91
N LEU A 179 11.21 21.15 13.57
CA LEU A 179 12.18 20.63 14.56
C LEU A 179 13.52 20.32 13.90
N LEU A 180 13.53 19.70 12.72
CA LEU A 180 14.75 19.44 11.95
C LEU A 180 15.45 20.72 11.52
N ARG A 181 14.70 21.74 11.11
CA ARG A 181 15.23 23.08 10.81
C ARG A 181 15.98 23.68 12.00
N ASP A 182 15.38 23.61 13.18
CA ASP A 182 15.93 24.25 14.38
C ASP A 182 17.18 23.52 14.91
N CYS A 183 17.28 22.22 14.63
CA CYS A 183 18.44 21.40 15.00
C CYS A 183 19.54 21.35 13.92
N CYS A 184 19.28 21.72 12.67
CA CYS A 184 20.25 21.66 11.58
C CYS A 184 20.97 22.99 11.36
N LYS A 185 22.15 22.95 10.69
CA LYS A 185 22.93 24.12 10.29
C LYS A 185 23.13 24.16 8.78
N GLY A 186 23.47 25.32 8.23
CA GLY A 186 23.86 25.49 6.84
C GLY A 186 22.74 25.16 5.83
N ARG A 187 23.08 24.45 4.76
CA ARG A 187 22.16 24.14 3.66
C ARG A 187 20.95 23.27 4.11
N LEU A 188 21.16 22.38 5.06
CA LEU A 188 20.08 21.52 5.59
C LEU A 188 19.04 22.35 6.36
N ARG A 189 19.46 23.31 7.19
CA ARG A 189 18.54 24.24 7.87
C ARG A 189 17.66 24.98 6.87
N ARG A 190 18.26 25.45 5.76
CA ARG A 190 17.52 26.16 4.70
C ARG A 190 16.50 25.25 4.02
N ARG A 191 16.87 24.01 3.66
CA ARG A 191 15.95 23.03 3.05
C ARG A 191 14.76 22.71 3.97
N TYR A 192 15.02 22.37 5.24
CA TYR A 192 13.95 22.12 6.19
C TYR A 192 13.14 23.38 6.54
N GLY A 193 13.73 24.57 6.45
CA GLY A 193 13.03 25.83 6.59
C GLY A 193 11.95 26.04 5.51
N TRP A 194 12.24 25.67 4.28
CA TRP A 194 11.27 25.70 3.17
C TRP A 194 10.15 24.67 3.39
N LEU A 195 10.52 23.42 3.76
CA LEU A 195 9.57 22.34 3.98
C LEU A 195 8.68 22.58 5.22
N ALA A 196 9.13 23.34 6.18
CA ALA A 196 8.37 23.66 7.39
C ALA A 196 7.32 24.78 7.19
N LEU A 197 7.22 25.38 6.01
CA LEU A 197 6.22 26.41 5.65
C LEU A 197 6.05 27.51 6.72
N GLY A 198 7.14 27.97 7.34
CA GLY A 198 7.11 29.01 8.37
C GLY A 198 6.53 28.56 9.72
N TRP A 199 6.44 27.24 9.98
CA TRP A 199 5.95 26.71 11.26
C TRP A 199 6.82 27.20 12.43
N GLN A 200 6.17 27.77 13.45
CA GLN A 200 6.79 28.30 14.66
C GLN A 200 6.31 27.59 15.95
N GLY A 201 5.36 26.67 15.85
CA GLY A 201 4.82 25.93 16.98
C GLY A 201 3.92 26.74 17.89
N THR A 202 3.29 27.82 17.40
CA THR A 202 2.35 28.63 18.17
C THR A 202 1.07 27.84 18.47
N GLY A 203 0.38 28.14 19.59
CA GLY A 203 -0.87 27.47 19.91
C GLY A 203 -1.96 27.60 18.85
N ARG A 204 -1.94 28.69 18.03
CA ARG A 204 -2.82 28.83 16.87
C ARG A 204 -2.48 27.84 15.77
N GLN A 205 -1.19 27.65 15.47
CA GLN A 205 -0.73 26.69 14.46
C GLN A 205 -1.01 25.26 14.88
N TRP A 206 -0.83 24.90 16.14
CA TRP A 206 -1.17 23.57 16.65
C TRP A 206 -2.66 23.27 16.51
N ARG A 207 -3.55 24.20 16.92
CA ARG A 207 -5.00 24.02 16.73
C ARG A 207 -5.39 23.90 15.25
N ALA A 208 -4.73 24.65 14.36
CA ALA A 208 -4.97 24.52 12.92
C ALA A 208 -4.51 23.17 12.36
N TYR A 209 -3.35 22.70 12.81
CA TYR A 209 -2.80 21.36 12.46
C TYR A 209 -3.73 20.23 12.89
N GLU A 210 -4.18 20.21 14.13
CA GLU A 210 -5.10 19.20 14.66
C GLU A 210 -6.41 19.17 13.85
N LYS A 211 -7.01 20.35 13.60
CA LYS A 211 -8.21 20.47 12.79
C LYS A 211 -8.00 19.98 11.36
N ALA A 212 -6.89 20.35 10.72
CA ALA A 212 -6.56 19.91 9.36
C ALA A 212 -6.34 18.40 9.32
N SER A 213 -5.57 17.84 10.24
CA SER A 213 -5.32 16.39 10.32
C SER A 213 -6.61 15.59 10.50
N LEU A 214 -7.51 16.04 11.39
CA LEU A 214 -8.81 15.41 11.58
C LEU A 214 -9.69 15.53 10.33
N LEU A 215 -9.74 16.70 9.69
CA LEU A 215 -10.52 16.93 8.46
C LEU A 215 -10.04 15.99 7.35
N PHE A 216 -8.72 15.90 7.12
CA PHE A 216 -8.17 14.97 6.14
C PHE A 216 -8.48 13.51 6.48
N ALA A 217 -8.40 13.11 7.74
CA ALA A 217 -8.73 11.74 8.15
C ALA A 217 -10.21 11.42 7.90
N VAL A 218 -11.13 12.35 8.16
CA VAL A 218 -12.56 12.20 7.87
C VAL A 218 -12.83 12.08 6.37
N ILE A 219 -12.13 12.85 5.53
CA ILE A 219 -12.29 12.80 4.07
C ILE A 219 -11.66 11.53 3.50
N LEU A 220 -10.45 11.18 3.94
CA LEU A 220 -9.69 10.05 3.40
C LEU A 220 -10.32 8.70 3.73
N THR A 221 -10.99 8.55 4.86
CA THR A 221 -11.61 7.27 5.24
C THR A 221 -12.66 6.80 4.22
N PRO A 222 -13.72 7.57 3.87
CA PRO A 222 -14.65 7.16 2.83
C PRO A 222 -14.02 7.18 1.43
N LEU A 223 -13.09 8.11 1.18
CA LEU A 223 -12.41 8.19 -0.11
C LEU A 223 -11.64 6.90 -0.45
N VAL A 224 -10.90 6.35 0.51
CA VAL A 224 -10.18 5.08 0.30
C VAL A 224 -11.13 3.94 -0.05
N VAL A 225 -12.25 3.84 0.69
CA VAL A 225 -13.27 2.83 0.42
C VAL A 225 -13.86 3.01 -0.96
N SER A 226 -14.21 4.25 -1.34
CA SER A 226 -14.81 4.54 -2.65
C SER A 226 -13.84 4.29 -3.80
N VAL A 227 -12.58 4.72 -3.69
CA VAL A 227 -11.58 4.52 -4.74
C VAL A 227 -11.33 3.04 -4.99
N HIS A 228 -11.20 2.22 -3.93
CA HIS A 228 -10.99 0.79 -4.12
C HIS A 228 -12.24 0.07 -4.63
N SER A 229 -13.44 0.60 -4.34
CA SER A 229 -14.68 0.15 -4.96
C SER A 229 -14.72 0.49 -6.45
N VAL A 230 -14.23 1.68 -6.84
CA VAL A 230 -14.13 2.08 -8.26
C VAL A 230 -13.20 1.13 -9.02
N VAL A 231 -12.01 0.84 -8.48
CA VAL A 231 -11.10 -0.17 -9.08
C VAL A 231 -11.78 -1.55 -9.24
N SER A 232 -12.68 -1.92 -8.33
CA SER A 232 -13.42 -3.17 -8.46
C SER A 232 -14.46 -3.13 -9.60
N PHE A 233 -14.94 -1.94 -9.97
CA PHE A 233 -15.90 -1.77 -11.06
C PHE A 233 -15.29 -2.08 -12.43
N ASP A 234 -13.97 -2.04 -12.62
CA ASP A 234 -13.30 -2.51 -13.82
C ASP A 234 -13.67 -3.97 -14.15
N PHE A 235 -14.04 -4.71 -13.12
CA PHE A 235 -14.43 -6.12 -13.20
C PHE A 235 -15.95 -6.28 -13.05
N SER A 236 -16.54 -5.77 -11.97
CA SER A 236 -17.90 -6.10 -11.56
C SER A 236 -19.00 -5.55 -12.49
N VAL A 237 -18.75 -4.49 -13.25
CA VAL A 237 -19.72 -3.93 -14.22
C VAL A 237 -19.61 -4.54 -15.62
N THR A 238 -18.63 -5.42 -15.86
CA THR A 238 -18.46 -6.12 -17.12
C THR A 238 -19.34 -7.36 -17.22
N GLN A 239 -19.50 -7.89 -18.42
CA GLN A 239 -20.24 -9.15 -18.66
C GLN A 239 -19.33 -10.38 -18.75
N VAL A 240 -18.04 -10.22 -18.42
CA VAL A 240 -17.08 -11.33 -18.44
C VAL A 240 -17.44 -12.35 -17.35
N PRO A 241 -17.54 -13.65 -17.69
CA PRO A 241 -17.80 -14.70 -16.69
C PRO A 241 -16.76 -14.66 -15.56
N GLY A 242 -17.22 -14.70 -14.33
CA GLY A 242 -16.37 -14.60 -13.14
C GLY A 242 -16.01 -13.17 -12.69
N TRP A 243 -16.23 -12.14 -13.55
CA TRP A 243 -16.06 -10.74 -13.17
C TRP A 243 -17.36 -10.07 -12.70
N HIS A 244 -18.47 -10.40 -13.32
CA HIS A 244 -19.79 -9.81 -13.03
C HIS A 244 -20.31 -10.23 -11.66
N GLN A 245 -19.75 -9.66 -10.59
CA GLN A 245 -20.05 -10.04 -9.21
C GLN A 245 -20.30 -8.80 -8.33
N SER A 246 -21.46 -8.75 -7.71
CA SER A 246 -21.85 -7.65 -6.81
C SER A 246 -21.04 -7.58 -5.52
N ILE A 247 -20.37 -8.68 -5.13
CA ILE A 247 -19.54 -8.72 -3.92
C ILE A 247 -18.16 -8.07 -4.11
N PHE A 248 -17.72 -7.82 -5.33
CA PHE A 248 -16.35 -7.31 -5.59
C PHE A 248 -16.00 -6.00 -4.88
N PRO A 249 -16.86 -4.97 -4.79
CA PRO A 249 -16.50 -3.75 -4.08
C PRO A 249 -16.10 -3.98 -2.62
N PRO A 250 -16.90 -4.60 -1.74
CA PRO A 250 -16.48 -4.89 -0.37
C PRO A 250 -15.33 -5.91 -0.29
N TYR A 251 -15.28 -6.86 -1.22
CA TYR A 251 -14.23 -7.87 -1.32
C TYR A 251 -12.86 -7.26 -1.60
N PHE A 252 -12.77 -6.36 -2.57
CA PHE A 252 -11.55 -5.64 -2.90
C PHE A 252 -11.07 -4.76 -1.74
N VAL A 253 -11.98 -4.07 -1.07
CA VAL A 253 -11.66 -3.24 0.12
C VAL A 253 -11.12 -4.11 1.25
N GLY A 254 -11.76 -5.23 1.56
CA GLY A 254 -11.32 -6.16 2.61
C GLY A 254 -9.93 -6.72 2.33
N GLY A 255 -9.70 -7.18 1.10
CA GLY A 255 -8.40 -7.69 0.66
C GLY A 255 -7.30 -6.64 0.68
N ALA A 256 -7.60 -5.39 0.29
CA ALA A 256 -6.67 -4.28 0.37
C ALA A 256 -6.22 -4.01 1.82
N ILE A 257 -7.17 -3.96 2.76
CA ILE A 257 -6.84 -3.70 4.17
C ILE A 257 -6.00 -4.85 4.75
N LEU A 258 -6.32 -6.11 4.42
CA LEU A 258 -5.58 -7.28 4.86
C LEU A 258 -4.14 -7.27 4.33
N SER A 259 -3.95 -7.11 3.02
CA SER A 259 -2.63 -7.07 2.40
C SER A 259 -1.79 -5.88 2.87
N GLY A 260 -2.42 -4.71 3.01
CA GLY A 260 -1.73 -3.53 3.49
C GLY A 260 -1.30 -3.63 4.94
N MET A 261 -2.11 -4.23 5.83
CA MET A 261 -1.70 -4.48 7.21
C MET A 261 -0.55 -5.49 7.28
N ALA A 262 -0.57 -6.53 6.45
CA ALA A 262 0.54 -7.47 6.32
C ALA A 262 1.83 -6.77 5.87
N MET A 263 1.76 -5.88 4.88
CA MET A 263 2.91 -5.10 4.43
C MET A 263 3.42 -4.14 5.52
N VAL A 264 2.52 -3.47 6.25
CA VAL A 264 2.89 -2.63 7.40
C VAL A 264 3.63 -3.45 8.46
N GLN A 265 3.21 -4.69 8.75
CA GLN A 265 3.95 -5.57 9.66
C GLN A 265 5.37 -5.86 9.16
N LEU A 266 5.57 -6.16 7.87
CA LEU A 266 6.90 -6.37 7.31
C LEU A 266 7.76 -5.11 7.41
N ILE A 267 7.20 -3.94 7.14
CA ILE A 267 7.90 -2.66 7.28
C ILE A 267 8.32 -2.43 8.74
N LEU A 268 7.42 -2.64 9.70
CA LEU A 268 7.74 -2.49 11.13
C LEU A 268 8.84 -3.44 11.58
N LEU A 269 8.82 -4.70 11.13
CA LEU A 269 9.86 -5.69 11.42
C LEU A 269 11.19 -5.30 10.76
N GLY A 270 11.16 -4.86 9.51
CA GLY A 270 12.33 -4.37 8.78
C GLY A 270 12.98 -3.18 9.48
N VAL A 271 12.21 -2.17 9.83
CA VAL A 271 12.67 -0.99 10.54
C VAL A 271 13.23 -1.36 11.93
N ARG A 272 12.54 -2.21 12.68
CA ARG A 272 12.99 -2.70 13.98
C ARG A 272 14.35 -3.42 13.90
N ARG A 273 14.64 -4.12 12.79
CA ARG A 273 15.88 -4.87 12.58
C ARG A 273 17.01 -3.99 12.04
N LEU A 274 16.72 -3.13 11.08
CA LEU A 274 17.71 -2.32 10.36
C LEU A 274 18.10 -1.05 11.15
N MET A 275 17.13 -0.45 11.86
CA MET A 275 17.33 0.73 12.70
C MET A 275 17.46 0.31 14.18
N ALA A 276 18.41 -0.55 14.49
CA ALA A 276 18.60 -1.15 15.82
C ALA A 276 19.00 -0.15 16.94
N GLY A 277 18.97 1.15 16.67
CA GLY A 277 19.12 2.21 17.66
C GLY A 277 18.06 2.14 18.77
N SER A 278 18.42 2.52 19.98
CA SER A 278 17.61 2.36 21.20
C SER A 278 16.21 2.98 21.13
N GLY A 279 16.01 4.04 20.31
CA GLY A 279 14.73 4.74 20.18
C GLY A 279 13.69 3.98 19.36
N VAL A 280 14.07 3.47 18.18
CA VAL A 280 13.19 2.79 17.24
C VAL A 280 12.72 1.44 17.78
N ARG A 281 13.62 0.68 18.39
CA ARG A 281 13.29 -0.62 18.99
C ARG A 281 12.31 -0.49 20.15
N ARG A 282 12.33 0.66 20.86
CA ARG A 282 11.36 0.97 21.93
C ARG A 282 10.00 1.38 21.38
N ALA A 283 9.93 1.99 20.20
CA ALA A 283 8.66 2.40 19.58
C ALA A 283 7.85 1.20 19.08
N VAL A 284 8.49 0.17 18.50
CA VAL A 284 7.81 -1.06 18.05
C VAL A 284 7.82 -2.11 19.18
N THR A 285 6.89 -1.98 20.10
CA THR A 285 6.75 -2.88 21.25
C THR A 285 6.11 -4.23 20.89
N PRO A 286 6.31 -5.30 21.69
CA PRO A 286 5.58 -6.55 21.52
C PRO A 286 4.04 -6.39 21.57
N ALA A 287 3.55 -5.40 22.33
CA ALA A 287 2.12 -5.09 22.40
C ALA A 287 1.56 -4.61 21.05
N ILE A 288 2.32 -3.79 20.30
CA ILE A 288 1.94 -3.33 18.97
C ILE A 288 1.93 -4.50 17.99
N LEU A 289 2.91 -5.40 18.07
CA LEU A 289 2.95 -6.60 17.24
C LEU A 289 1.77 -7.53 17.53
N ASP A 290 1.44 -7.75 18.81
CA ASP A 290 0.26 -8.54 19.23
C ASP A 290 -1.04 -7.93 18.68
N LEU A 291 -1.21 -6.61 18.81
CA LEU A 291 -2.41 -5.92 18.35
C LEU A 291 -2.55 -5.94 16.83
N SER A 292 -1.47 -5.66 16.10
CA SER A 292 -1.46 -5.73 14.64
C SER A 292 -1.76 -7.14 14.12
N SER A 293 -1.25 -8.18 14.81
CA SER A 293 -1.53 -9.58 14.47
C SER A 293 -2.98 -9.97 14.71
N ARG A 294 -3.62 -9.45 15.77
CA ARG A 294 -5.07 -9.64 15.98
C ARG A 294 -5.88 -8.97 14.88
N PHE A 295 -5.43 -7.82 14.41
CA PHE A 295 -6.10 -7.11 13.31
C PHE A 295 -6.01 -7.89 12.00
N VAL A 296 -4.84 -8.46 11.68
CA VAL A 296 -4.67 -9.37 10.53
C VAL A 296 -5.55 -10.60 10.67
N LEU A 297 -5.64 -11.20 11.86
CA LEU A 297 -6.52 -12.34 12.12
C LEU A 297 -8.00 -12.00 11.86
N ALA A 298 -8.47 -10.87 12.40
CA ALA A 298 -9.86 -10.45 12.20
C ALA A 298 -10.18 -10.22 10.72
N LEU A 299 -9.29 -9.53 9.98
CA LEU A 299 -9.44 -9.31 8.54
C LEU A 299 -9.42 -10.61 7.74
N SER A 300 -8.57 -11.56 8.13
CA SER A 300 -8.51 -12.87 7.47
C SER A 300 -9.82 -13.67 7.65
N LEU A 301 -10.47 -13.55 8.80
CA LEU A 301 -11.79 -14.15 9.03
C LEU A 301 -12.86 -13.51 8.15
N VAL A 302 -12.81 -12.18 7.99
CA VAL A 302 -13.71 -11.45 7.07
C VAL A 302 -13.49 -11.92 5.63
N MET A 303 -12.24 -12.04 5.19
CA MET A 303 -11.93 -12.54 3.85
C MET A 303 -12.39 -14.00 3.66
N GLY A 304 -12.18 -14.86 4.67
CA GLY A 304 -12.67 -16.24 4.65
C GLY A 304 -14.18 -16.32 4.52
N ALA A 305 -14.91 -15.44 5.21
CA ALA A 305 -16.37 -15.35 5.10
C ALA A 305 -16.81 -14.89 3.69
N MET A 306 -16.08 -13.94 3.08
CA MET A 306 -16.35 -13.49 1.70
C MET A 306 -16.09 -14.59 0.67
N TYR A 307 -15.00 -15.37 0.80
CA TYR A 307 -14.73 -16.54 -0.04
C TYR A 307 -15.83 -17.59 0.08
N LEU A 308 -16.26 -17.86 1.31
CA LEU A 308 -17.35 -18.80 1.57
C LEU A 308 -18.67 -18.32 0.94
N TRP A 309 -18.96 -17.02 1.07
CA TRP A 309 -20.15 -16.41 0.48
C TRP A 309 -20.14 -16.51 -1.05
N GLU A 310 -19.02 -16.20 -1.69
CA GLU A 310 -18.87 -16.32 -3.15
C GLU A 310 -19.13 -17.75 -3.61
N HIS A 311 -18.57 -18.73 -2.91
CA HIS A 311 -18.77 -20.14 -3.21
C HIS A 311 -20.23 -20.57 -3.02
N LEU A 312 -20.88 -20.18 -1.91
CA LEU A 312 -22.27 -20.49 -1.64
C LEU A 312 -23.22 -19.82 -2.66
N ALA A 313 -22.95 -18.56 -3.00
CA ALA A 313 -23.76 -17.82 -3.97
C ALA A 313 -23.71 -18.49 -5.37
N ALA A 314 -22.56 -18.98 -5.78
CA ALA A 314 -22.43 -19.71 -7.03
C ALA A 314 -23.21 -21.04 -7.02
N ILE A 315 -23.13 -21.82 -5.95
CA ILE A 315 -23.91 -23.04 -5.82
C ILE A 315 -25.42 -22.76 -5.86
N LEU A 316 -25.87 -21.70 -5.19
CA LEU A 316 -27.28 -21.35 -5.10
C LEU A 316 -27.85 -20.77 -6.41
N ASN A 317 -27.07 -20.00 -7.14
CA ASN A 317 -27.56 -19.30 -8.34
C ASN A 317 -27.37 -20.09 -9.62
N GLU A 318 -26.31 -20.88 -9.74
CA GLU A 318 -25.95 -21.56 -11.00
C GLU A 318 -26.19 -23.08 -10.99
N GLY A 319 -26.53 -23.64 -9.83
CA GLY A 319 -26.76 -25.09 -9.69
C GLY A 319 -25.52 -25.96 -9.97
N SER A 320 -24.37 -25.30 -10.23
CA SER A 320 -23.09 -25.97 -10.43
C SER A 320 -22.07 -25.52 -9.38
N PRO A 321 -21.27 -26.44 -8.84
CA PRO A 321 -20.23 -26.12 -7.87
C PRO A 321 -18.98 -25.48 -8.51
N GLU A 322 -19.10 -24.80 -9.64
CA GLU A 322 -17.98 -24.20 -10.38
C GLU A 322 -17.91 -22.66 -10.31
N PRO A 323 -17.77 -22.06 -9.11
CA PRO A 323 -17.27 -20.69 -9.03
C PRO A 323 -15.74 -20.65 -9.17
N PHE A 324 -15.08 -21.76 -8.91
CA PHE A 324 -13.66 -21.94 -9.11
C PHE A 324 -13.44 -22.82 -10.35
N PRO A 325 -12.88 -22.26 -11.45
CA PRO A 325 -12.77 -22.95 -12.70
C PRO A 325 -12.08 -24.29 -12.55
N GLY A 326 -12.87 -25.27 -12.93
CA GLY A 326 -12.71 -26.65 -12.82
C GLY A 326 -11.36 -27.27 -13.12
N ARG A 327 -11.30 -28.53 -12.78
CA ARG A 327 -10.43 -29.67 -13.18
C ARG A 327 -9.00 -29.42 -13.68
N ASN A 328 -8.54 -28.17 -13.91
CA ASN A 328 -7.14 -27.92 -14.24
C ASN A 328 -6.32 -27.88 -12.95
N PRO A 329 -5.32 -28.78 -12.76
CA PRO A 329 -4.50 -28.83 -11.56
C PRO A 329 -3.75 -27.51 -11.26
N VAL A 330 -3.44 -26.72 -12.27
CA VAL A 330 -2.83 -25.39 -12.11
C VAL A 330 -3.79 -24.45 -11.36
N ASN A 331 -5.08 -24.50 -11.66
CA ASN A 331 -6.09 -23.68 -10.97
C ASN A 331 -6.22 -24.06 -9.50
N ALA A 332 -6.10 -25.34 -9.16
CA ALA A 332 -6.11 -25.81 -7.78
C ALA A 332 -4.93 -25.26 -6.97
N VAL A 333 -3.73 -25.15 -7.55
CA VAL A 333 -2.56 -24.57 -6.89
C VAL A 333 -2.81 -23.09 -6.54
N PHE A 334 -3.35 -22.30 -7.48
CA PHE A 334 -3.69 -20.89 -7.22
C PHE A 334 -4.68 -20.76 -6.06
N LEU A 335 -5.75 -21.55 -6.06
CA LEU A 335 -6.74 -21.56 -4.99
C LEU A 335 -6.13 -21.94 -3.63
N ILE A 336 -5.29 -22.99 -3.61
CA ILE A 336 -4.61 -23.43 -2.39
C ILE A 336 -3.73 -22.32 -1.82
N VAL A 337 -2.92 -21.68 -2.65
CA VAL A 337 -2.03 -20.57 -2.21
C VAL A 337 -2.85 -19.37 -1.71
N MET A 338 -3.95 -19.04 -2.39
CA MET A 338 -4.85 -17.95 -2.01
C MET A 338 -5.48 -18.21 -0.64
N VAL A 339 -6.12 -19.37 -0.45
CA VAL A 339 -6.79 -19.72 0.81
C VAL A 339 -5.78 -19.97 1.94
N ALA A 340 -4.67 -20.63 1.64
CA ALA A 340 -3.62 -20.85 2.62
C ALA A 340 -3.01 -19.53 3.11
N GLY A 341 -2.69 -18.62 2.19
CA GLY A 341 -2.10 -17.31 2.52
C GLY A 341 -3.07 -16.38 3.24
N ASN A 342 -4.27 -16.20 2.71
CA ASN A 342 -5.20 -15.20 3.18
C ASN A 342 -6.04 -15.65 4.38
N VAL A 343 -6.29 -16.94 4.52
CA VAL A 343 -7.18 -17.47 5.56
C VAL A 343 -6.42 -18.39 6.52
N ALA A 344 -5.75 -19.44 6.05
CA ALA A 344 -5.21 -20.49 6.93
C ALA A 344 -4.01 -20.01 7.75
N LEU A 345 -3.00 -19.38 7.13
CA LEU A 345 -1.81 -18.91 7.83
C LEU A 345 -2.09 -17.88 8.93
N PRO A 346 -2.98 -16.87 8.74
CA PRO A 346 -3.33 -15.95 9.81
C PRO A 346 -3.97 -16.61 11.04
N GLN A 347 -4.54 -17.83 10.93
CA GLN A 347 -5.10 -18.55 12.09
C GLN A 347 -4.02 -18.91 13.13
N LEU A 348 -2.74 -18.93 12.76
CA LEU A 348 -1.64 -19.04 13.74
C LEU A 348 -1.69 -17.93 14.80
N PHE A 349 -2.29 -16.81 14.49
CA PHE A 349 -2.45 -15.69 15.42
C PHE A 349 -3.51 -15.89 16.51
N TRP A 350 -4.23 -17.01 16.55
CA TRP A 350 -4.98 -17.39 17.75
C TRP A 350 -4.06 -17.61 18.96
N PHE A 351 -2.84 -18.08 18.73
CA PHE A 351 -1.85 -18.35 19.78
C PHE A 351 -1.06 -17.09 20.12
N ARG A 352 -1.15 -16.62 21.37
CA ARG A 352 -0.47 -15.39 21.83
C ARG A 352 1.05 -15.43 21.65
N SER A 353 1.68 -16.59 21.84
CA SER A 353 3.12 -16.77 21.65
C SER A 353 3.57 -16.51 20.21
N LEU A 354 2.73 -16.82 19.21
CA LEU A 354 3.04 -16.65 17.79
C LEU A 354 2.81 -15.19 17.34
N ARG A 355 1.86 -14.47 17.94
CA ARG A 355 1.58 -13.05 17.62
C ARG A 355 2.71 -12.08 17.93
N THR A 356 3.64 -12.45 18.79
CA THR A 356 4.80 -11.63 19.18
C THR A 356 6.11 -12.14 18.59
N ASN A 357 6.08 -13.28 17.92
CA ASN A 357 7.25 -13.84 17.26
C ASN A 357 7.47 -13.19 15.89
N CYS A 358 8.57 -12.44 15.75
CA CYS A 358 8.87 -11.69 14.52
C CYS A 358 8.98 -12.58 13.27
N TRP A 359 9.47 -13.81 13.39
CA TRP A 359 9.60 -14.74 12.26
C TRP A 359 8.24 -15.27 11.81
N VAL A 360 7.37 -15.60 12.76
CA VAL A 360 6.00 -16.04 12.46
C VAL A 360 5.21 -14.91 11.80
N ILE A 361 5.30 -13.71 12.36
CA ILE A 361 4.64 -12.52 11.78
C ILE A 361 5.13 -12.28 10.35
N ALA A 362 6.46 -12.36 10.12
CA ALA A 362 7.01 -12.19 8.78
C ALA A 362 6.52 -13.28 7.81
N ALA A 363 6.50 -14.54 8.24
CA ALA A 363 6.02 -15.65 7.42
C ALA A 363 4.54 -15.52 7.07
N VAL A 364 3.69 -15.20 8.06
CA VAL A 364 2.26 -14.95 7.83
C VAL A 364 2.04 -13.76 6.91
N ALA A 365 2.75 -12.65 7.13
CA ALA A 365 2.62 -11.46 6.30
C ALA A 365 3.04 -11.72 4.84
N LEU A 366 4.14 -12.44 4.61
CA LEU A 366 4.54 -12.86 3.27
C LEU A 366 3.52 -13.83 2.64
N GLY A 367 2.98 -14.75 3.44
CA GLY A 367 1.92 -15.66 2.98
C GLY A 367 0.66 -14.90 2.55
N VAL A 368 0.22 -13.91 3.33
CA VAL A 368 -0.90 -13.03 2.98
C VAL A 368 -0.62 -12.25 1.70
N LEU A 369 0.57 -11.67 1.55
CA LEU A 369 0.90 -10.94 0.32
C LEU A 369 0.91 -11.85 -0.91
N ALA A 370 1.46 -13.06 -0.78
CA ALA A 370 1.43 -14.06 -1.85
C ALA A 370 0.00 -14.52 -2.17
N GLY A 371 -0.83 -14.78 -1.15
CA GLY A 371 -2.23 -15.15 -1.30
C GLY A 371 -3.05 -14.06 -1.97
N MET A 372 -2.87 -12.80 -1.58
CA MET A 372 -3.54 -11.66 -2.18
C MET A 372 -3.08 -11.40 -3.61
N TRP A 373 -1.80 -11.59 -3.92
CA TRP A 373 -1.31 -11.49 -5.29
C TRP A 373 -1.92 -12.60 -6.17
N MET A 374 -1.99 -13.84 -5.68
CA MET A 374 -2.63 -14.95 -6.38
C MET A 374 -4.12 -14.71 -6.60
N GLU A 375 -4.80 -14.09 -5.64
CA GLU A 375 -6.20 -13.70 -5.76
C GLU A 375 -6.40 -12.70 -6.90
N ARG A 376 -5.55 -11.66 -7.01
CA ARG A 376 -5.60 -10.70 -8.11
C ARG A 376 -5.33 -11.37 -9.46
N PHE A 377 -4.34 -12.27 -9.51
CA PHE A 377 -4.09 -13.07 -10.70
C PHE A 377 -5.30 -13.92 -11.09
N TRP A 378 -5.94 -14.54 -10.11
CA TRP A 378 -7.14 -15.33 -10.32
C TRP A 378 -8.27 -14.49 -10.94
N ILE A 379 -8.59 -13.35 -10.34
CA ILE A 379 -9.65 -12.46 -10.80
C ILE A 379 -9.35 -11.94 -12.20
N VAL A 380 -8.15 -11.41 -12.44
CA VAL A 380 -7.81 -10.74 -13.70
C VAL A 380 -7.62 -11.73 -14.83
N VAL A 381 -6.71 -12.69 -14.67
CA VAL A 381 -6.25 -13.54 -15.76
C VAL A 381 -7.16 -14.75 -15.96
N ASN A 382 -7.53 -15.39 -14.85
CA ASN A 382 -8.21 -16.69 -14.95
C ASN A 382 -9.67 -16.54 -15.43
N SER A 383 -10.34 -15.45 -15.07
CA SER A 383 -11.69 -15.14 -15.58
C SER A 383 -11.69 -14.87 -17.09
N LEU A 384 -10.63 -14.23 -17.63
CA LEU A 384 -10.52 -13.97 -19.06
C LEU A 384 -10.23 -15.23 -19.88
N LYS A 385 -9.72 -16.31 -19.28
CA LYS A 385 -9.55 -17.60 -19.97
C LYS A 385 -10.87 -18.25 -20.33
N ALA A 386 -11.91 -18.03 -19.54
CA ALA A 386 -13.25 -18.53 -19.77
C ALA A 386 -14.04 -17.55 -20.64
N SER A 387 -14.05 -17.75 -21.95
CA SER A 387 -14.88 -16.96 -22.87
C SER A 387 -16.34 -17.35 -22.80
N LEU A 388 -17.24 -16.42 -23.13
CA LEU A 388 -18.67 -16.69 -23.38
C LEU A 388 -18.88 -17.72 -24.51
N LEU A 389 -17.91 -17.88 -25.39
CA LEU A 389 -17.90 -18.90 -26.43
C LEU A 389 -16.99 -20.06 -26.01
N ALA A 390 -17.58 -21.22 -25.79
CA ALA A 390 -16.87 -22.43 -25.35
C ALA A 390 -15.70 -22.86 -26.26
N ALA A 391 -15.69 -22.45 -27.50
CA ALA A 391 -14.61 -22.72 -28.46
C ALA A 391 -13.41 -21.74 -28.33
N ASN A 392 -13.54 -20.68 -27.53
CA ASN A 392 -12.56 -19.61 -27.46
C ASN A 392 -11.89 -19.56 -26.09
N ILE A 393 -11.21 -20.66 -25.74
CA ILE A 393 -10.43 -20.77 -24.50
C ILE A 393 -9.01 -20.30 -24.80
N GLY A 394 -8.54 -19.27 -24.10
CA GLY A 394 -7.19 -18.75 -24.23
C GLY A 394 -6.33 -19.07 -23.02
N ASP A 395 -5.11 -19.52 -23.27
CA ASP A 395 -4.12 -19.66 -22.21
C ASP A 395 -3.22 -18.41 -22.15
N TYR A 396 -2.89 -17.99 -20.94
CA TYR A 396 -1.93 -16.91 -20.69
C TYR A 396 -0.67 -17.48 -20.04
N PHE A 397 0.46 -17.15 -20.64
CA PHE A 397 1.77 -17.45 -20.08
C PHE A 397 2.56 -16.15 -19.94
N PRO A 398 3.03 -15.81 -18.71
CA PRO A 398 3.83 -14.62 -18.50
C PRO A 398 5.08 -14.60 -19.39
N SER A 399 5.28 -13.51 -20.08
CA SER A 399 6.51 -13.28 -20.85
C SER A 399 7.66 -12.86 -19.96
N VAL A 400 8.87 -12.84 -20.49
CA VAL A 400 10.05 -12.28 -19.78
C VAL A 400 9.82 -10.79 -19.47
N THR A 401 9.11 -10.07 -20.32
CA THR A 401 8.77 -8.66 -20.13
C THR A 401 7.82 -8.47 -18.93
N ASP A 402 6.80 -9.33 -18.80
CA ASP A 402 5.91 -9.35 -17.64
C ASP A 402 6.68 -9.58 -16.33
N LEU A 403 7.54 -10.61 -16.31
CA LEU A 403 8.32 -10.96 -15.12
C LEU A 403 9.36 -9.89 -14.76
N ALA A 404 9.98 -9.28 -15.76
CA ALA A 404 10.90 -8.16 -15.55
C ALA A 404 10.18 -6.95 -14.95
N MET A 405 9.00 -6.62 -15.45
CA MET A 405 8.18 -5.52 -14.97
C MET A 405 7.68 -5.76 -13.53
N MET A 406 7.31 -7.01 -13.21
CA MET A 406 6.99 -7.44 -11.86
C MET A 406 8.16 -7.20 -10.89
N ALA A 407 9.33 -7.75 -11.21
CA ALA A 407 10.54 -7.58 -10.40
C ALA A 407 10.94 -6.10 -10.29
N GLY A 408 10.83 -5.35 -11.40
CA GLY A 408 11.09 -3.92 -11.45
C GLY A 408 10.18 -3.10 -10.54
N SER A 409 8.91 -3.46 -10.41
CA SER A 409 7.97 -2.76 -9.52
C SER A 409 8.32 -2.97 -8.04
N VAL A 410 8.77 -4.15 -7.66
CA VAL A 410 9.29 -4.42 -6.30
C VAL A 410 10.56 -3.59 -6.05
N GLY A 411 11.47 -3.55 -7.04
CA GLY A 411 12.67 -2.70 -6.98
C GLY A 411 12.31 -1.21 -6.83
N LEU A 412 11.33 -0.72 -7.58
CA LEU A 412 10.85 0.66 -7.50
C LEU A 412 10.28 0.97 -6.11
N PHE A 413 9.40 0.12 -5.59
CA PHE A 413 8.84 0.29 -4.26
C PHE A 413 9.94 0.37 -3.19
N MET A 414 10.89 -0.56 -3.19
CA MET A 414 11.99 -0.60 -2.24
C MET A 414 12.88 0.64 -2.33
N ALA A 415 13.25 1.05 -3.55
CA ALA A 415 14.07 2.24 -3.77
C ALA A 415 13.36 3.52 -3.30
N LEU A 416 12.09 3.70 -3.69
CA LEU A 416 11.28 4.85 -3.26
C LEU A 416 11.10 4.88 -1.74
N TYR A 417 10.78 3.73 -1.14
CA TYR A 417 10.56 3.65 0.30
C TYR A 417 11.84 3.96 1.09
N MET A 418 12.97 3.38 0.68
CA MET A 418 14.28 3.66 1.29
C MET A 418 14.68 5.13 1.16
N ALA A 419 14.44 5.74 0.00
CA ALA A 419 14.69 7.16 -0.22
C ALA A 419 13.77 8.03 0.67
N LEU A 420 12.49 7.69 0.75
CA LEU A 420 11.49 8.46 1.48
C LEU A 420 11.73 8.44 2.99
N VAL A 421 12.05 7.27 3.54
CA VAL A 421 12.43 7.11 4.97
C VAL A 421 13.68 7.93 5.31
N ARG A 422 14.54 8.21 4.34
CA ARG A 422 15.74 9.04 4.54
C ARG A 422 15.44 10.54 4.53
N VAL A 423 14.47 10.97 3.73
CA VAL A 423 14.07 12.38 3.60
C VAL A 423 13.12 12.81 4.72
N ALA A 424 12.20 11.94 5.08
CA ALA A 424 11.16 12.18 6.07
C ALA A 424 11.32 11.25 7.27
N PRO A 425 11.17 11.74 8.52
CA PRO A 425 11.28 10.90 9.71
C PRO A 425 10.20 9.81 9.70
N PHE A 426 10.62 8.57 9.99
CA PHE A 426 9.73 7.41 10.03
C PHE A 426 8.73 7.46 11.20
N PHE A 427 9.10 8.11 12.30
CA PHE A 427 8.23 8.35 13.44
C PHE A 427 7.91 9.84 13.57
N SER A 428 6.68 10.15 13.95
CA SER A 428 6.32 11.51 14.33
C SER A 428 7.07 11.91 15.60
N LEU A 429 7.94 12.89 15.48
CA LEU A 429 8.70 13.45 16.60
C LEU A 429 7.77 14.15 17.61
N CYS A 430 6.65 14.67 17.10
CA CYS A 430 5.66 15.39 17.89
C CYS A 430 4.78 14.44 18.69
N ASP A 431 4.33 13.31 18.13
CA ASP A 431 3.49 12.32 18.81
C ASP A 431 4.24 11.62 19.96
N VAL A 432 5.56 11.43 19.81
CA VAL A 432 6.41 10.90 20.89
C VAL A 432 6.41 11.81 22.11
N ARG A 433 6.29 13.13 21.89
CA ARG A 433 6.18 14.13 22.98
C ARG A 433 4.86 14.00 23.74
N GLU A 434 3.76 13.83 23.03
CA GLU A 434 2.42 13.76 23.61
C GLU A 434 2.22 12.49 24.44
N GLN A 435 2.65 11.34 23.94
CA GLN A 435 2.58 10.07 24.69
C GLN A 435 3.38 10.09 25.99
N GLN A 436 4.46 10.84 26.05
CA GLN A 436 5.26 10.97 27.27
C GLN A 436 4.66 11.93 28.29
N SER A 437 3.95 12.96 27.85
CA SER A 437 3.21 13.84 28.77
C SER A 437 2.07 13.07 29.44
N LEU A 438 1.32 12.28 28.68
CA LEU A 438 0.22 11.44 29.18
C LEU A 438 0.70 10.33 30.14
N ASN A 439 1.81 9.68 29.85
CA ASN A 439 2.40 8.67 30.75
C ASN A 439 2.97 9.25 32.06
N LYS A 440 3.25 10.56 32.08
CA LYS A 440 3.68 11.24 33.33
C LYS A 440 2.50 11.72 34.16
N GLU A 441 1.38 12.03 33.54
CA GLU A 441 0.15 12.45 34.22
C GLU A 441 -0.64 11.24 34.76
N GLY A 442 -0.58 10.08 34.10
CA GLY A 442 -1.22 8.84 34.54
C GLY A 442 -0.42 7.98 35.53
N GLY A 443 0.81 8.35 35.83
CA GLY A 443 1.68 7.69 36.81
C GLY A 443 1.90 8.49 38.09
N ALA A 444 1.11 9.53 38.31
CA ALA A 444 1.01 10.31 39.54
C ALA A 444 -0.38 10.10 40.15
#